data_40e367a41e6b99cb03d9a3b3aabee98c
#
_entry.id   40e367a41e6b99cb03d9a3b3aabee98c
#
_cell.length_a   1.000
_cell.length_b   1.000
_cell.length_c   1.000
_cell.angle_alpha   90.00
_cell.angle_beta   90.00
_cell.angle_gamma   90.00
#
_symmetry.space_group_name_H-M   'P 1'
#
loop_
_entity.id
_entity.type
_entity.pdbx_description
1 polymer ?
#
loop_
_entity_poly.entity_id
_entity_poly.type
_entity_poly.pdbx_seq_one_letter_code
_entity_poly.pdbx_strand_id
1 'polypeptide(L)'
;MINVLQRIQYFSLNIKIILSVIIIAVVTFLHTMTTPSIAIETSLSIDKFAHAILFYFVGLWFFIIARNVRIVFLFILLSGYAFSMEFLQMNISYRSFEWFDWVADIFGILLSVFHLSKKL
;
A
#
# COMPACT_ATOMS: atom_id res chain seq x y z
N MET A 1 21.21 -15.63 12.47
CA MET A 1 20.33 -16.16 11.39
C MET A 1 19.60 -15.01 10.71
N ILE A 2 19.65 -14.95 9.39
CA ILE A 2 18.99 -13.90 8.62
C ILE A 2 17.50 -14.21 8.51
N ASN A 3 16.67 -13.27 8.94
CA ASN A 3 15.22 -13.45 8.81
C ASN A 3 14.75 -13.10 7.38
N VAL A 4 13.46 -13.35 7.11
CA VAL A 4 12.88 -13.12 5.76
C VAL A 4 13.03 -11.67 5.34
N LEU A 5 12.81 -10.73 6.26
CA LEU A 5 12.91 -9.30 5.96
C LEU A 5 14.32 -8.91 5.52
N GLN A 6 15.31 -9.45 6.23
CA GLN A 6 16.72 -9.20 5.89
C GLN A 6 17.08 -9.83 4.53
N ARG A 7 16.52 -10.99 4.21
CA ARG A 7 16.76 -11.64 2.92
C ARG A 7 16.27 -10.78 1.76
N ILE A 8 15.12 -10.15 1.92
CA ILE A 8 14.57 -9.26 0.89
C ILE A 8 15.51 -8.09 0.60
N GLN A 9 16.18 -7.57 1.61
CA GLN A 9 17.14 -6.46 1.44
C GLN A 9 18.30 -6.84 0.55
N TYR A 10 18.66 -8.11 0.50
CA TYR A 10 19.79 -8.59 -0.29
C TYR A 10 19.40 -8.98 -1.72
N PHE A 11 18.13 -8.80 -2.10
CA PHE A 11 17.74 -9.01 -3.51
C PHE A 11 18.51 -8.06 -4.41
N SER A 12 18.81 -8.50 -5.65
CA SER A 12 19.43 -7.62 -6.62
C SER A 12 18.53 -6.44 -6.95
N LEU A 13 19.13 -5.34 -7.40
CA LEU A 13 18.37 -4.14 -7.77
C LEU A 13 17.33 -4.47 -8.84
N ASN A 14 17.68 -5.30 -9.83
CA ASN A 14 16.75 -5.68 -10.90
C ASN A 14 15.52 -6.39 -10.35
N ILE A 15 15.72 -7.33 -9.42
CA ILE A 15 14.61 -8.05 -8.79
C ILE A 15 13.73 -7.09 -7.99
N LYS A 16 14.33 -6.19 -7.23
CA LYS A 16 13.59 -5.19 -6.46
C LYS A 16 12.72 -4.32 -7.36
N ILE A 17 13.26 -3.87 -8.48
CA ILE A 17 12.53 -3.04 -9.44
C ILE A 17 11.37 -3.83 -10.06
N ILE A 18 11.63 -5.05 -10.52
CA ILE A 18 10.61 -5.87 -11.17
C ILE A 18 9.45 -6.16 -10.21
N LEU A 19 9.77 -6.58 -8.99
CA LEU A 19 8.73 -6.86 -7.99
C LEU A 19 7.97 -5.60 -7.59
N SER A 20 8.65 -4.46 -7.50
CA SER A 20 7.99 -3.18 -7.18
C SER A 20 7.01 -2.78 -8.27
N VAL A 21 7.40 -2.93 -9.54
CA VAL A 21 6.51 -2.64 -10.67
C VAL A 21 5.29 -3.56 -10.64
N ILE A 22 5.49 -4.83 -10.36
CA ILE A 22 4.40 -5.81 -10.26
C ILE A 22 3.44 -5.42 -9.12
N ILE A 23 3.97 -5.08 -7.96
CA ILE A 23 3.17 -4.67 -6.80
C ILE A 23 2.32 -3.44 -7.13
N ILE A 24 2.94 -2.41 -7.70
CA ILE A 24 2.23 -1.18 -8.08
C ILE A 24 1.16 -1.48 -9.14
N ALA A 25 1.49 -2.32 -10.12
CA ALA A 25 0.51 -2.69 -11.16
C ALA A 25 -0.69 -3.44 -10.58
N VAL A 26 -0.46 -4.38 -9.68
CA VAL A 26 -1.52 -5.14 -9.02
C VAL A 26 -2.40 -4.23 -8.16
N VAL A 27 -1.77 -3.36 -7.36
CA VAL A 27 -2.51 -2.43 -6.49
C VAL A 27 -3.36 -1.48 -7.32
N THR A 28 -2.79 -0.93 -8.40
CA THR A 28 -3.51 -0.03 -9.30
C THR A 28 -4.69 -0.76 -9.95
N PHE A 29 -4.46 -1.99 -10.42
CA PHE A 29 -5.52 -2.80 -11.02
C PHE A 29 -6.66 -3.04 -10.03
N LEU A 30 -6.34 -3.39 -8.78
CA LEU A 30 -7.35 -3.63 -7.75
C LEU A 30 -8.18 -2.37 -7.48
N HIS A 31 -7.56 -1.20 -7.55
CA HIS A 31 -8.26 0.06 -7.33
C HIS A 31 -9.13 0.47 -8.52
N THR A 32 -8.84 -0.03 -9.72
CA THR A 32 -9.63 0.29 -10.91
C THR A 32 -10.77 -0.69 -11.14
N MET A 33 -10.81 -1.79 -10.40
CA MET A 33 -11.90 -2.75 -10.51
C MET A 33 -13.20 -2.15 -10.00
N THR A 34 -14.28 -2.41 -10.75
CA THR A 34 -15.63 -2.03 -10.29
C THR A 34 -16.09 -3.02 -9.23
N THR A 35 -16.60 -2.50 -8.12
CA THR A 35 -17.19 -3.35 -7.08
C THR A 35 -18.68 -3.49 -7.30
N PRO A 36 -19.26 -4.70 -7.10
CA PRO A 36 -20.70 -4.87 -7.18
C PRO A 36 -21.44 -3.97 -6.19
N SER A 37 -22.52 -3.35 -6.62
CA SER A 37 -23.28 -2.43 -5.79
C SER A 37 -23.85 -3.08 -4.52
N ILE A 38 -24.07 -4.38 -4.55
CA ILE A 38 -24.61 -5.14 -3.40
C ILE A 38 -23.63 -5.17 -2.22
N ALA A 39 -22.32 -5.08 -2.49
CA ALA A 39 -21.31 -5.16 -1.46
C ALA A 39 -21.12 -3.86 -0.67
N ILE A 40 -21.66 -2.74 -1.14
CA ILE A 40 -21.31 -1.41 -0.63
C ILE A 40 -21.84 -1.18 0.79
N GLU A 41 -23.08 -1.60 1.08
CA GLU A 41 -23.72 -1.30 2.36
C GLU A 41 -23.21 -2.16 3.51
N THR A 42 -22.90 -3.43 3.24
CA THR A 42 -22.46 -4.38 4.26
C THR A 42 -20.95 -4.44 4.42
N SER A 43 -20.20 -3.88 3.47
CA SER A 43 -18.74 -4.03 3.41
C SER A 43 -17.96 -2.78 3.79
N LEU A 44 -18.63 -1.73 4.33
CA LEU A 44 -17.97 -0.45 4.56
C LEU A 44 -16.74 -0.59 5.46
N SER A 45 -16.87 -1.33 6.58
CA SER A 45 -15.74 -1.54 7.50
C SER A 45 -14.75 -2.58 6.95
N ILE A 46 -15.23 -3.58 6.19
CA ILE A 46 -14.38 -4.60 5.56
C ILE A 46 -13.52 -3.95 4.48
N ASP A 47 -14.10 -3.04 3.70
CA ASP A 47 -13.39 -2.31 2.66
C ASP A 47 -12.21 -1.52 3.25
N LYS A 48 -12.44 -0.77 4.32
CA LYS A 48 -11.39 0.01 4.97
C LYS A 48 -10.32 -0.88 5.59
N PHE A 49 -10.71 -2.00 6.16
CA PHE A 49 -9.77 -2.97 6.69
C PHE A 49 -8.90 -3.55 5.57
N ALA A 50 -9.50 -3.84 4.42
CA ALA A 50 -8.76 -4.33 3.25
C ALA A 50 -7.74 -3.29 2.76
N HIS A 51 -8.11 -2.00 2.73
CA HIS A 51 -7.20 -0.91 2.38
C HIS A 51 -6.01 -0.88 3.34
N ALA A 52 -6.28 -0.95 4.65
CA ALA A 52 -5.22 -0.92 5.65
C ALA A 52 -4.26 -2.10 5.49
N ILE A 53 -4.78 -3.31 5.27
CA ILE A 53 -3.95 -4.50 5.07
C ILE A 53 -3.12 -4.39 3.80
N LEU A 54 -3.74 -3.97 2.70
CA LEU A 54 -3.05 -3.83 1.42
C LEU A 54 -1.87 -2.87 1.54
N PHE A 55 -2.11 -1.68 2.09
CA PHE A 55 -1.05 -0.69 2.22
C PHE A 55 -0.04 -1.01 3.33
N TYR A 56 -0.42 -1.84 4.29
CA TYR A 56 0.55 -2.39 5.22
C TYR A 56 1.61 -3.22 4.48
N PHE A 57 1.18 -4.11 3.59
CA PHE A 57 2.12 -4.93 2.81
C PHE A 57 2.90 -4.09 1.79
N VAL A 58 2.26 -3.13 1.16
CA VAL A 58 2.95 -2.20 0.26
C VAL A 58 4.02 -1.43 1.02
N GLY A 59 3.68 -0.93 2.20
CA GLY A 59 4.62 -0.22 3.05
C GLY A 59 5.78 -1.10 3.48
N LEU A 60 5.50 -2.33 3.93
CA LEU A 60 6.56 -3.27 4.29
C LEU A 60 7.57 -3.45 3.16
N TRP A 61 7.07 -3.70 1.96
CA TRP A 61 7.95 -3.92 0.82
C TRP A 61 8.85 -2.72 0.57
N PHE A 62 8.25 -1.53 0.44
CA PHE A 62 9.03 -0.36 0.05
C PHE A 62 9.97 0.11 1.16
N PHE A 63 9.57 0.02 2.42
CA PHE A 63 10.45 0.39 3.52
C PHE A 63 11.61 -0.61 3.68
N ILE A 64 11.41 -1.87 3.33
CA ILE A 64 12.49 -2.86 3.37
C ILE A 64 13.49 -2.63 2.26
N ILE A 65 13.03 -2.47 1.01
CA ILE A 65 13.94 -2.37 -0.14
C ILE A 65 14.63 -1.02 -0.23
N ALA A 66 14.04 0.04 0.33
CA ALA A 66 14.55 1.40 0.22
C ALA A 66 15.03 1.92 1.60
N ARG A 67 15.75 1.11 2.34
CA ARG A 67 16.20 1.48 3.69
C ARG A 67 17.14 2.67 3.71
N ASN A 68 17.85 2.92 2.62
CA ASN A 68 18.74 4.08 2.50
C ASN A 68 17.99 5.39 2.25
N VAL A 69 16.70 5.34 1.98
CA VAL A 69 15.86 6.52 1.78
C VAL A 69 15.23 6.89 3.12
N ARG A 70 15.07 8.19 3.36
CA ARG A 70 14.44 8.66 4.60
C ARG A 70 13.00 8.15 4.71
N ILE A 71 12.65 7.66 5.90
CA ILE A 71 11.32 7.14 6.18
C ILE A 71 10.24 8.18 5.88
N VAL A 72 10.47 9.44 6.25
CA VAL A 72 9.51 10.53 6.04
C VAL A 72 9.24 10.71 4.55
N PHE A 73 10.29 10.68 3.73
CA PHE A 73 10.16 10.83 2.29
C PHE A 73 9.35 9.69 1.67
N LEU A 74 9.66 8.45 2.05
CA LEU A 74 8.90 7.27 1.59
C LEU A 74 7.45 7.33 2.06
N PHE A 75 7.23 7.74 3.29
CA PHE A 75 5.88 7.88 3.83
C PHE A 75 5.05 8.87 3.00
N ILE A 76 5.64 10.01 2.65
CA ILE A 76 4.98 11.02 1.84
C ILE A 76 4.67 10.46 0.44
N LEU A 77 5.64 9.77 -0.17
CA LEU A 77 5.44 9.17 -1.49
C LEU A 77 4.32 8.14 -1.49
N LEU A 78 4.31 7.24 -0.50
CA LEU A 78 3.28 6.20 -0.40
C LEU A 78 1.92 6.79 -0.09
N SER A 79 1.86 7.81 0.76
CA SER A 79 0.61 8.49 1.08
C SER A 79 0.05 9.22 -0.15
N GLY A 80 0.92 9.84 -0.93
CA GLY A 80 0.55 10.49 -2.19
C GLY A 80 0.06 9.48 -3.22
N TYR A 81 0.71 8.32 -3.29
CA TYR A 81 0.25 7.23 -4.16
C TYR A 81 -1.14 6.75 -3.74
N ALA A 82 -1.36 6.56 -2.45
CA ALA A 82 -2.67 6.16 -1.93
C ALA A 82 -3.74 7.18 -2.27
N PHE A 83 -3.43 8.47 -2.13
CA PHE A 83 -4.33 9.55 -2.52
C PHE A 83 -4.67 9.47 -4.01
N SER A 84 -3.66 9.21 -4.85
CA SER A 84 -3.85 9.07 -6.30
C SER A 84 -4.77 7.90 -6.62
N MET A 85 -4.71 6.81 -5.84
CA MET A 85 -5.59 5.67 -6.05
C MET A 85 -7.05 6.01 -5.74
N GLU A 86 -7.30 6.80 -4.69
CA GLU A 86 -8.65 7.26 -4.39
C GLU A 86 -9.19 8.16 -5.51
N PHE A 87 -8.35 9.06 -6.00
CA PHE A 87 -8.70 9.94 -7.10
C PHE A 87 -9.00 9.15 -8.37
N LEU A 88 -8.19 8.12 -8.64
CA LEU A 88 -8.37 7.23 -9.79
C LEU A 88 -9.70 6.48 -9.70
N GLN A 89 -10.06 5.95 -8.53
CA GLN A 89 -11.32 5.28 -8.31
C GLN A 89 -12.51 6.20 -8.59
N MET A 90 -12.42 7.44 -8.16
CA MET A 90 -13.47 8.43 -8.39
C MET A 90 -13.70 8.63 -9.89
N ASN A 91 -12.65 8.65 -10.69
CA ASN A 91 -12.74 8.95 -12.12
C ASN A 91 -13.03 7.74 -13.00
N ILE A 92 -12.57 6.55 -12.61
CA ILE A 92 -12.69 5.33 -13.44
C ILE A 92 -13.86 4.48 -13.02
N SER A 93 -14.01 4.25 -11.71
CA SER A 93 -15.03 3.33 -11.18
C SER A 93 -16.33 4.04 -10.82
N TYR A 94 -16.41 5.34 -11.04
CA TYR A 94 -17.59 6.16 -10.72
C TYR A 94 -17.98 6.09 -9.24
N ARG A 95 -17.00 5.83 -8.38
CA ARG A 95 -17.15 5.88 -6.93
C ARG A 95 -16.83 7.27 -6.43
N SER A 96 -17.46 7.68 -5.34
CA SER A 96 -17.09 8.93 -4.68
C SER A 96 -15.72 8.80 -4.03
N PHE A 97 -14.98 9.92 -3.95
CA PHE A 97 -13.73 9.96 -3.21
C PHE A 97 -14.04 9.73 -1.72
N GLU A 98 -13.40 8.73 -1.11
CA GLU A 98 -13.62 8.40 0.28
C GLU A 98 -12.37 8.72 1.11
N TRP A 99 -12.47 9.79 1.91
CA TRP A 99 -11.37 10.20 2.76
C TRP A 99 -10.97 9.12 3.77
N PHE A 100 -11.96 8.35 4.27
CA PHE A 100 -11.67 7.29 5.23
C PHE A 100 -10.89 6.14 4.61
N ASP A 101 -11.04 5.88 3.32
CA ASP A 101 -10.22 4.88 2.63
C ASP A 101 -8.77 5.33 2.58
N TRP A 102 -8.54 6.60 2.29
CA TRP A 102 -7.19 7.17 2.31
C TRP A 102 -6.59 7.13 3.72
N VAL A 103 -7.37 7.46 4.74
CA VAL A 103 -6.94 7.38 6.15
C VAL A 103 -6.57 5.93 6.49
N ALA A 104 -7.36 4.94 6.03
CA ALA A 104 -7.05 3.53 6.24
C ALA A 104 -5.74 3.14 5.57
N ASP A 105 -5.50 3.63 4.34
CA ASP A 105 -4.24 3.41 3.64
C ASP A 105 -3.05 3.95 4.44
N ILE A 106 -3.16 5.17 4.92
CA ILE A 106 -2.12 5.81 5.73
C ILE A 106 -1.88 5.01 7.01
N PHE A 107 -2.95 4.53 7.65
CA PHE A 107 -2.84 3.73 8.86
C PHE A 107 -2.05 2.44 8.57
N GLY A 108 -2.33 1.79 7.45
CA GLY A 108 -1.57 0.60 7.03
C GLY A 108 -0.09 0.90 6.83
N ILE A 109 0.23 2.01 6.17
CA ILE A 109 1.62 2.44 5.96
C ILE A 109 2.31 2.70 7.30
N LEU A 110 1.63 3.38 8.22
CA LEU A 110 2.18 3.64 9.56
C LEU A 110 2.44 2.35 10.33
N LEU A 111 1.54 1.38 10.25
CA LEU A 111 1.73 0.08 10.89
C LEU A 111 2.97 -0.62 10.34
N SER A 112 3.24 -0.52 9.05
CA SER A 112 4.43 -1.13 8.46
C SER A 112 5.71 -0.49 8.99
N VAL A 113 5.75 0.83 9.10
CA VAL A 113 6.89 1.53 9.69
C VAL A 113 7.10 1.10 11.14
N PHE A 114 6.02 1.05 11.91
CA PHE A 114 6.09 0.67 13.32
C PHE A 114 6.59 -0.77 13.48
N HIS A 115 6.08 -1.68 12.63
CA HIS A 115 6.52 -3.08 12.65
C HIS A 115 8.02 -3.19 12.37
N LEU A 116 8.48 -2.51 11.32
CA LEU A 116 9.89 -2.58 10.92
C LEU A 116 10.82 -1.93 11.93
N SER A 117 10.37 -0.88 12.60
CA SER A 117 11.19 -0.21 13.62
C SER A 117 11.51 -1.14 14.79
N LYS A 118 10.65 -2.14 15.04
CA LYS A 118 10.88 -3.14 16.09
C LYS A 118 11.73 -4.32 15.62
N LYS A 119 11.70 -4.63 14.32
CA LYS A 119 12.35 -5.82 13.76
C LYS A 119 13.75 -5.53 13.20
N LEU A 120 14.01 -4.30 12.84
CA LEU A 120 15.25 -3.88 12.24
C LEU A 120 15.93 -2.78 13.07
#